data_f8c45232f08e3c51e88475ec9eb3fda9
#
_entry.id   f8c45232f08e3c51e88475ec9eb3fda9
#
_cell.length_a   1.000
_cell.length_b   1.000
_cell.length_c   1.000
_cell.angle_alpha   90.00
_cell.angle_beta   90.00
_cell.angle_gamma   90.00
#
_symmetry.space_group_name_H-M   'P 1'
#
loop_
_entity.id
_entity.type
_entity.pdbx_description
1 polymer ?
#
loop_
_entity_poly.entity_id
_entity_poly.type
_entity_poly.pdbx_seq_one_letter_code
_entity_poly.pdbx_strand_id
1 'polypeptide(L)'
;MGVLSDARIIEKIYDESIIISPFIYDHVQPASVDLTLGKKIKIPNRIENAVNVYDEQQEIYEEREIEQYTLKPNDFIIAFVRETIQLPASISGFVKNRSSLARVGLDVSASSYVNPGYHGQMTITIKNMNPNSVVIHSGMRICQLILVDVEPEANIDYSKKEDAKYQEEKGGEVAKLYLDREFQEYNRLKDKGSISNFFEQRLRDNEKSIDDILSDEQKRNLGLK
;
A
#
# COMPACT_ATOMS: atom_id res chain seq x y z
N MET A 1 -19.83 -11.12 -7.22
CA MET A 1 -18.63 -10.92 -6.35
C MET A 1 -17.45 -11.68 -6.95
N GLY A 2 -16.36 -11.02 -7.25
CA GLY A 2 -15.18 -11.65 -7.84
C GLY A 2 -14.14 -10.65 -8.33
N VAL A 3 -13.10 -11.20 -8.98
CA VAL A 3 -12.10 -10.40 -9.68
C VAL A 3 -12.74 -9.80 -10.93
N LEU A 4 -12.51 -8.52 -11.16
CA LEU A 4 -13.04 -7.83 -12.36
C LEU A 4 -12.31 -8.30 -13.60
N SER A 5 -13.07 -8.65 -14.64
CA SER A 5 -12.54 -8.91 -15.98
C SER A 5 -12.15 -7.61 -16.68
N ASP A 6 -11.36 -7.72 -17.75
CA ASP A 6 -11.00 -6.61 -18.65
C ASP A 6 -12.21 -5.77 -19.07
N ALA A 7 -13.28 -6.43 -19.54
CA ALA A 7 -14.51 -5.76 -19.94
C ALA A 7 -15.12 -4.94 -18.78
N ARG A 8 -15.13 -5.52 -17.57
CA ARG A 8 -15.68 -4.84 -16.39
C ARG A 8 -14.79 -3.69 -15.90
N ILE A 9 -13.47 -3.85 -16.00
CA ILE A 9 -12.50 -2.79 -15.71
C ILE A 9 -12.69 -1.61 -16.65
N ILE A 10 -12.78 -1.87 -17.97
CA ILE A 10 -12.98 -0.84 -18.99
C ILE A 10 -14.31 -0.11 -18.77
N GLU A 11 -15.41 -0.83 -18.51
CA GLU A 11 -16.70 -0.25 -18.19
C GLU A 11 -16.61 0.73 -17.02
N LYS A 12 -15.98 0.30 -15.90
CA LYS A 12 -15.85 1.10 -14.70
C LYS A 12 -14.89 2.30 -14.84
N ILE A 13 -13.94 2.24 -15.75
CA ILE A 13 -13.10 3.39 -16.09
C ILE A 13 -13.88 4.35 -16.99
N TYR A 14 -14.69 3.82 -17.91
CA TYR A 14 -15.50 4.63 -18.82
C TYR A 14 -16.60 5.41 -18.09
N ASP A 15 -17.24 4.80 -17.11
CA ASP A 15 -18.27 5.45 -16.26
C ASP A 15 -17.66 6.26 -15.07
N GLU A 16 -16.34 6.39 -15.04
CA GLU A 16 -15.57 7.12 -14.01
C GLU A 16 -15.76 6.59 -12.59
N SER A 17 -16.35 5.41 -12.40
CA SER A 17 -16.44 4.78 -11.06
C SER A 17 -15.08 4.30 -10.53
N ILE A 18 -14.12 4.02 -11.43
CA ILE A 18 -12.70 3.83 -11.13
C ILE A 18 -11.91 4.84 -11.95
N ILE A 19 -10.92 5.49 -11.32
CA ILE A 19 -9.97 6.35 -12.04
C ILE A 19 -8.58 5.71 -11.98
N ILE A 20 -7.97 5.58 -13.15
CA ILE A 20 -6.55 5.24 -13.34
C ILE A 20 -6.00 6.27 -14.33
N SER A 21 -5.16 7.19 -13.88
CA SER A 21 -4.68 8.30 -14.71
C SER A 21 -3.16 8.46 -14.61
N PRO A 22 -2.42 8.47 -15.72
CA PRO A 22 -2.89 8.28 -17.10
C PRO A 22 -3.36 6.84 -17.37
N PHE A 23 -4.44 6.67 -18.12
CA PHE A 23 -4.91 5.36 -18.52
C PHE A 23 -4.32 4.97 -19.89
N ILE A 24 -3.77 3.75 -19.97
CA ILE A 24 -3.24 3.16 -21.19
C ILE A 24 -4.00 1.88 -21.47
N TYR A 25 -4.77 1.86 -22.54
CA TYR A 25 -5.63 0.72 -22.90
C TYR A 25 -4.85 -0.59 -23.04
N ASP A 26 -3.66 -0.56 -23.66
CA ASP A 26 -2.81 -1.74 -23.87
C ASP A 26 -2.24 -2.33 -22.57
N HIS A 27 -2.43 -1.63 -21.44
CA HIS A 27 -2.04 -2.14 -20.13
C HIS A 27 -3.15 -2.98 -19.46
N VAL A 28 -4.37 -2.99 -20.02
CA VAL A 28 -5.44 -3.84 -19.52
C VAL A 28 -5.13 -5.29 -19.88
N GLN A 29 -5.17 -6.14 -18.88
CA GLN A 29 -4.97 -7.58 -18.96
C GLN A 29 -6.31 -8.28 -18.71
N PRO A 30 -6.49 -9.58 -18.97
CA PRO A 30 -7.78 -10.27 -18.82
C PRO A 30 -8.50 -10.07 -17.48
N ALA A 31 -7.75 -9.80 -16.38
CA ALA A 31 -8.31 -9.56 -15.05
C ALA A 31 -7.42 -8.66 -14.18
N SER A 32 -6.69 -7.74 -14.78
CA SER A 32 -5.85 -6.77 -14.07
C SER A 32 -5.46 -5.60 -14.97
N VAL A 33 -4.83 -4.57 -14.41
CA VAL A 33 -4.20 -3.47 -15.14
C VAL A 33 -2.73 -3.42 -14.78
N ASP A 34 -1.86 -3.43 -15.79
CA ASP A 34 -0.42 -3.19 -15.58
C ASP A 34 -0.18 -1.71 -15.25
N LEU A 35 0.56 -1.45 -14.19
CA LEU A 35 0.95 -0.10 -13.76
C LEU A 35 2.42 0.15 -14.06
N THR A 36 2.79 1.42 -14.24
CA THR A 36 4.12 1.84 -14.66
C THR A 36 4.93 2.47 -13.55
N LEU A 37 6.25 2.30 -13.60
CA LEU A 37 7.19 2.89 -12.66
C LEU A 37 7.25 4.42 -12.86
N GLY A 38 7.09 5.17 -11.78
CA GLY A 38 7.27 6.62 -11.75
C GLY A 38 8.75 7.02 -11.91
N LYS A 39 9.00 8.33 -11.97
CA LYS A 39 10.35 8.88 -12.15
C LYS A 39 11.14 9.01 -10.86
N LYS A 40 10.49 9.15 -9.73
CA LYS A 40 11.16 9.36 -8.44
C LYS A 40 11.32 8.05 -7.69
N ILE A 41 12.45 7.90 -7.02
CA ILE A 41 12.75 6.79 -6.12
C ILE A 41 13.34 7.34 -4.82
N LYS A 42 13.21 6.55 -3.75
CA LYS A 42 13.93 6.78 -2.50
C LYS A 42 14.86 5.61 -2.22
N ILE A 43 16.12 5.94 -2.03
CA ILE A 43 17.22 5.01 -1.81
C ILE A 43 17.57 5.05 -0.32
N PRO A 44 17.52 3.93 0.41
CA PRO A 44 17.90 3.94 1.82
C PRO A 44 19.40 4.19 1.98
N ASN A 45 19.76 5.14 2.84
CA ASN A 45 21.12 5.38 3.27
C ASN A 45 21.54 4.33 4.32
N ARG A 46 22.82 3.93 4.30
CA ARG A 46 23.39 3.19 5.41
C ARG A 46 23.56 4.13 6.61
N ILE A 47 23.01 3.72 7.76
CA ILE A 47 23.21 4.39 9.03
C ILE A 47 23.89 3.42 10.00
N GLU A 48 24.62 3.95 10.99
CA GLU A 48 25.33 3.13 11.98
C GLU A 48 24.37 2.47 12.98
N ASN A 49 23.30 3.18 13.32
CA ASN A 49 22.32 2.69 14.29
C ASN A 49 21.24 1.83 13.61
N ALA A 50 20.61 0.96 14.37
CA ALA A 50 19.44 0.25 13.92
C ALA A 50 18.28 1.21 13.61
N VAL A 51 17.55 0.94 12.53
CA VAL A 51 16.32 1.65 12.19
C VAL A 51 15.23 1.22 13.16
N ASN A 52 14.70 2.15 13.93
CA ASN A 52 13.52 1.91 14.72
C ASN A 52 12.29 2.22 13.86
N VAL A 53 11.39 1.26 13.71
CA VAL A 53 10.18 1.39 12.86
C VAL A 53 9.23 2.50 13.32
N TYR A 54 9.37 2.94 14.56
CA TYR A 54 8.57 4.01 15.13
C TYR A 54 9.20 5.41 14.99
N ASP A 55 10.43 5.51 14.54
CA ASP A 55 11.03 6.81 14.26
C ASP A 55 10.57 7.29 12.86
N GLU A 56 10.51 8.59 12.68
CA GLU A 56 10.23 9.17 11.38
C GLU A 56 11.34 8.80 10.38
N GLN A 57 10.96 8.17 9.26
CA GLN A 57 11.91 7.53 8.35
C GLN A 57 12.42 8.44 7.22
N GLN A 58 12.00 9.71 7.17
CA GLN A 58 12.33 10.61 6.06
C GLN A 58 13.83 10.82 5.88
N GLU A 59 14.56 10.98 6.98
CA GLU A 59 15.98 11.33 6.97
C GLU A 59 16.90 10.19 6.51
N ILE A 60 16.41 8.95 6.53
CA ILE A 60 17.21 7.79 6.11
C ILE A 60 17.12 7.49 4.63
N TYR A 61 16.41 8.30 3.85
CA TYR A 61 16.24 8.10 2.42
C TYR A 61 16.76 9.29 1.62
N GLU A 62 17.52 9.00 0.57
CA GLU A 62 17.86 9.95 -0.50
C GLU A 62 16.78 9.87 -1.59
N GLU A 63 16.12 10.99 -1.91
CA GLU A 63 15.20 11.07 -3.05
C GLU A 63 15.98 11.37 -4.33
N ARG A 64 15.66 10.66 -5.42
CA ARG A 64 16.29 10.82 -6.72
C ARG A 64 15.29 10.69 -7.86
N GLU A 65 15.39 11.58 -8.85
CA GLU A 65 14.72 11.39 -10.14
C GLU A 65 15.58 10.52 -11.06
N ILE A 66 14.91 9.60 -11.78
CA ILE A 66 15.58 8.62 -12.65
C ILE A 66 14.92 8.52 -14.01
N GLU A 67 15.72 8.33 -15.05
CA GLU A 67 15.30 7.71 -16.31
C GLU A 67 15.57 6.19 -16.25
N GLN A 68 16.69 5.81 -15.63
CA GLN A 68 17.05 4.42 -15.31
C GLN A 68 17.78 4.36 -13.97
N TYR A 69 17.74 3.18 -13.33
CA TYR A 69 18.45 2.94 -12.09
C TYR A 69 18.98 1.50 -12.05
N THR A 70 20.20 1.34 -11.56
CA THR A 70 20.85 0.03 -11.40
C THR A 70 20.75 -0.42 -9.94
N LEU A 71 19.92 -1.44 -9.68
CA LEU A 71 19.83 -2.11 -8.39
C LEU A 71 20.93 -3.16 -8.29
N LYS A 72 21.84 -3.03 -7.33
CA LYS A 72 22.81 -4.07 -7.00
C LYS A 72 22.12 -5.27 -6.32
N PRO A 73 22.78 -6.43 -6.22
CA PRO A 73 22.26 -7.56 -5.46
C PRO A 73 21.89 -7.17 -4.03
N ASN A 74 20.69 -7.55 -3.59
CA ASN A 74 20.09 -7.24 -2.29
C ASN A 74 19.74 -5.78 -2.02
N ASP A 75 19.99 -4.86 -2.98
CA ASP A 75 19.46 -3.50 -2.85
C ASP A 75 17.93 -3.50 -2.86
N PHE A 76 17.36 -2.61 -2.08
CA PHE A 76 15.95 -2.27 -2.20
C PHE A 76 15.77 -0.74 -2.30
N ILE A 77 14.72 -0.32 -2.96
CA ILE A 77 14.32 1.08 -3.08
C ILE A 77 12.82 1.21 -2.81
N ILE A 78 12.41 2.40 -2.38
CA ILE A 78 11.02 2.81 -2.43
C ILE A 78 10.81 3.55 -3.76
N ALA A 79 9.75 3.21 -4.46
CA ALA A 79 9.32 3.83 -5.69
C ALA A 79 7.81 4.03 -5.65
N PHE A 80 7.21 4.48 -6.73
CA PHE A 80 5.76 4.58 -6.83
C PHE A 80 5.31 4.35 -8.27
N VAL A 81 4.05 4.03 -8.43
CA VAL A 81 3.44 3.92 -9.74
C VAL A 81 3.17 5.32 -10.30
N ARG A 82 3.29 5.45 -11.61
CA ARG A 82 3.03 6.72 -12.29
C ARG A 82 1.55 7.12 -12.23
N GLU A 83 0.69 6.12 -12.21
CA GLU A 83 -0.75 6.30 -12.26
C GLU A 83 -1.30 6.78 -10.91
N THR A 84 -2.17 7.78 -10.96
CA THR A 84 -3.08 8.09 -9.86
C THR A 84 -4.26 7.13 -9.94
N ILE A 85 -4.62 6.52 -8.82
CA ILE A 85 -5.69 5.53 -8.72
C ILE A 85 -6.74 6.05 -7.75
N GLN A 86 -8.02 5.95 -8.14
CA GLN A 86 -9.15 6.20 -7.24
C GLN A 86 -10.13 5.04 -7.34
N LEU A 87 -10.47 4.47 -6.20
CA LEU A 87 -11.41 3.37 -6.07
C LEU A 87 -12.66 3.79 -5.28
N PRO A 88 -13.87 3.32 -5.65
CA PRO A 88 -15.09 3.52 -4.87
C PRO A 88 -15.11 2.61 -3.62
N ALA A 89 -16.09 2.81 -2.74
CA ALA A 89 -16.32 2.00 -1.54
C ALA A 89 -16.65 0.52 -1.84
N SER A 90 -17.08 0.24 -3.07
CA SER A 90 -17.47 -1.11 -3.54
C SER A 90 -16.35 -1.88 -4.23
N ILE A 91 -15.13 -1.32 -4.34
CA ILE A 91 -14.01 -1.98 -5.02
C ILE A 91 -12.74 -1.85 -4.20
N SER A 92 -12.06 -2.96 -4.02
CA SER A 92 -10.68 -3.03 -3.50
C SER A 92 -9.72 -3.48 -4.59
N GLY A 93 -8.41 -3.40 -4.30
CA GLY A 93 -7.39 -3.86 -5.22
C GLY A 93 -6.28 -4.65 -4.55
N PHE A 94 -5.61 -5.50 -5.35
CA PHE A 94 -4.38 -6.17 -4.96
C PHE A 94 -3.28 -5.85 -5.96
N VAL A 95 -2.15 -5.38 -5.46
CA VAL A 95 -0.96 -5.18 -6.30
C VAL A 95 -0.12 -6.45 -6.27
N LYS A 96 0.24 -6.93 -7.44
CA LYS A 96 1.05 -8.14 -7.62
C LYS A 96 2.24 -7.87 -8.52
N ASN A 97 3.33 -8.57 -8.23
CA ASN A 97 4.51 -8.56 -9.10
C ASN A 97 4.16 -9.13 -10.48
N ARG A 98 4.74 -8.55 -11.54
CA ARG A 98 4.66 -9.16 -12.88
C ARG A 98 5.55 -10.36 -12.96
N SER A 99 5.04 -11.45 -13.53
CA SER A 99 5.74 -12.73 -13.65
C SER A 99 7.08 -12.62 -14.38
N SER A 100 7.20 -11.71 -15.35
CA SER A 100 8.46 -11.46 -16.07
C SER A 100 9.52 -10.85 -15.16
N LEU A 101 9.16 -9.94 -14.26
CA LEU A 101 10.08 -9.30 -13.32
C LEU A 101 10.50 -10.29 -12.22
N ALA A 102 9.56 -11.11 -11.73
CA ALA A 102 9.86 -12.16 -10.78
C ALA A 102 10.91 -13.17 -11.35
N ARG A 103 10.82 -13.49 -12.64
CA ARG A 103 11.80 -14.38 -13.31
C ARG A 103 13.18 -13.74 -13.48
N VAL A 104 13.27 -12.42 -13.51
CA VAL A 104 14.55 -11.69 -13.48
C VAL A 104 15.10 -11.59 -12.06
N GLY A 105 14.33 -11.97 -11.04
CA GLY A 105 14.72 -11.88 -9.64
C GLY A 105 14.44 -10.52 -9.02
N LEU A 106 13.53 -9.72 -9.61
CA LEU A 106 13.00 -8.53 -8.96
C LEU A 106 11.73 -8.88 -8.18
N ASP A 107 11.73 -8.54 -6.90
CA ASP A 107 10.53 -8.53 -6.08
C ASP A 107 9.97 -7.11 -6.06
N VAL A 108 8.76 -6.96 -6.58
CA VAL A 108 8.02 -5.69 -6.55
C VAL A 108 6.84 -5.87 -5.60
N SER A 109 6.99 -5.30 -4.42
CA SER A 109 5.99 -5.36 -3.37
C SER A 109 5.39 -3.99 -3.16
N ALA A 110 4.08 -3.91 -3.17
CA ALA A 110 3.35 -2.82 -2.51
C ALA A 110 2.90 -3.34 -1.15
N SER A 111 2.16 -2.56 -0.39
CA SER A 111 1.42 -3.08 0.77
C SER A 111 0.46 -4.23 0.40
N SER A 112 0.44 -4.63 -0.86
CA SER A 112 -0.35 -5.67 -1.52
C SER A 112 -1.85 -5.40 -1.57
N TYR A 113 -2.39 -4.53 -0.75
CA TYR A 113 -3.82 -4.25 -0.67
C TYR A 113 -4.12 -2.76 -0.87
N VAL A 114 -5.07 -2.47 -1.74
CA VAL A 114 -5.60 -1.13 -1.99
C VAL A 114 -7.02 -1.07 -1.42
N ASN A 115 -7.20 -0.26 -0.40
CA ASN A 115 -8.48 -0.16 0.30
C ASN A 115 -9.59 0.41 -0.60
N PRO A 116 -10.86 0.02 -0.38
CA PRO A 116 -12.00 0.73 -0.93
C PRO A 116 -11.94 2.21 -0.53
N GLY A 117 -12.22 3.13 -1.45
CA GLY A 117 -12.10 4.57 -1.21
C GLY A 117 -10.68 5.14 -1.27
N TYR A 118 -9.68 4.35 -1.66
CA TYR A 118 -8.32 4.85 -1.86
C TYR A 118 -8.24 5.85 -3.02
N HIS A 119 -7.43 6.90 -2.84
CA HIS A 119 -7.05 7.85 -3.87
C HIS A 119 -5.58 8.24 -3.71
N GLY A 120 -4.79 8.13 -4.77
CA GLY A 120 -3.38 8.54 -4.78
C GLY A 120 -2.50 7.77 -5.77
N GLN A 121 -1.20 8.10 -5.74
CA GLN A 121 -0.15 7.35 -6.43
C GLN A 121 0.45 6.35 -5.45
N MET A 122 0.27 5.05 -5.72
CA MET A 122 0.71 4.02 -4.78
C MET A 122 2.22 3.92 -4.67
N THR A 123 2.69 3.88 -3.44
CA THR A 123 4.07 3.54 -3.12
C THR A 123 4.30 2.02 -3.27
N ILE A 124 5.40 1.66 -3.90
CA ILE A 124 5.89 0.29 -4.06
C ILE A 124 7.33 0.19 -3.57
N THR A 125 7.73 -1.00 -3.15
CA THR A 125 9.14 -1.32 -2.91
C THR A 125 9.64 -2.24 -4.00
N ILE A 126 10.89 -2.08 -4.42
CA ILE A 126 11.55 -2.92 -5.41
C ILE A 126 12.82 -3.45 -4.78
N LYS A 127 12.94 -4.78 -4.72
CA LYS A 127 14.13 -5.47 -4.22
C LYS A 127 14.76 -6.33 -5.30
N ASN A 128 16.09 -6.24 -5.45
CA ASN A 128 16.84 -7.12 -6.33
C ASN A 128 17.29 -8.37 -5.58
N MET A 129 16.68 -9.52 -5.89
CA MET A 129 17.05 -10.84 -5.39
C MET A 129 17.98 -11.60 -6.36
N ASN A 130 18.27 -11.02 -7.55
CA ASN A 130 19.20 -11.60 -8.49
C ASN A 130 20.64 -11.44 -7.96
N PRO A 131 21.53 -12.44 -8.15
CA PRO A 131 22.96 -12.29 -7.80
C PRO A 131 23.70 -11.24 -8.64
N ASN A 132 23.11 -10.79 -9.75
CA ASN A 132 23.64 -9.73 -10.62
C ASN A 132 22.87 -8.42 -10.44
N SER A 133 23.51 -7.32 -10.82
CA SER A 133 22.83 -6.02 -10.89
C SER A 133 21.75 -6.04 -11.97
N VAL A 134 20.60 -5.41 -11.67
CA VAL A 134 19.46 -5.32 -12.59
C VAL A 134 19.17 -3.85 -12.85
N VAL A 135 19.00 -3.48 -14.11
CA VAL A 135 18.63 -2.13 -14.53
C VAL A 135 17.11 -2.05 -14.70
N ILE A 136 16.52 -1.05 -14.08
CA ILE A 136 15.11 -0.69 -14.24
C ILE A 136 14.99 0.69 -14.90
N HIS A 137 13.87 0.92 -15.59
CA HIS A 137 13.63 2.18 -16.31
C HIS A 137 12.31 2.80 -15.86
N SER A 138 12.29 4.11 -15.68
CA SER A 138 11.05 4.88 -15.50
C SER A 138 10.10 4.64 -16.67
N GLY A 139 8.81 4.53 -16.39
CA GLY A 139 7.79 4.26 -17.40
C GLY A 139 7.64 2.79 -17.81
N MET A 140 8.53 1.88 -17.37
CA MET A 140 8.33 0.44 -17.61
C MET A 140 7.12 -0.10 -16.80
N ARG A 141 6.43 -1.10 -17.31
CA ARG A 141 5.37 -1.79 -16.57
C ARG A 141 5.99 -2.56 -15.41
N ILE A 142 5.64 -2.20 -14.17
CA ILE A 142 6.33 -2.66 -12.96
C ILE A 142 5.51 -3.65 -12.13
N CYS A 143 4.21 -3.47 -12.02
CA CYS A 143 3.32 -4.33 -11.24
C CYS A 143 1.94 -4.43 -11.92
N GLN A 144 1.06 -5.25 -11.34
CA GLN A 144 -0.31 -5.46 -11.79
C GLN A 144 -1.28 -5.10 -10.67
N LEU A 145 -2.33 -4.33 -11.00
CA LEU A 145 -3.45 -4.06 -10.12
C LEU A 145 -4.60 -5.01 -10.48
N ILE A 146 -4.93 -5.91 -9.56
CA ILE A 146 -6.10 -6.79 -9.63
C ILE A 146 -7.22 -6.10 -8.85
N LEU A 147 -8.39 -5.93 -9.45
CA LEU A 147 -9.54 -5.28 -8.84
C LEU A 147 -10.61 -6.31 -8.47
N VAL A 148 -11.21 -6.12 -7.29
CA VAL A 148 -12.16 -7.08 -6.70
C VAL A 148 -13.37 -6.33 -6.15
N ASP A 149 -14.57 -6.83 -6.42
CA ASP A 149 -15.79 -6.30 -5.80
C ASP A 149 -15.80 -6.53 -4.29
N VAL A 150 -16.23 -5.51 -3.56
CA VAL A 150 -16.51 -5.53 -2.11
C VAL A 150 -18.01 -5.48 -1.93
N GLU A 151 -18.61 -6.54 -1.38
CA GLU A 151 -20.05 -6.65 -1.26
C GLU A 151 -20.43 -7.23 0.13
N PRO A 152 -21.32 -6.52 0.86
CA PRO A 152 -21.76 -5.15 0.59
C PRO A 152 -20.60 -4.18 0.59
N GLU A 153 -20.78 -2.97 0.03
CA GLU A 153 -19.75 -1.94 0.05
C GLU A 153 -19.32 -1.59 1.48
N ALA A 154 -18.10 -1.09 1.63
CA ALA A 154 -17.55 -0.73 2.93
C ALA A 154 -18.36 0.40 3.59
N ASN A 155 -18.83 0.19 4.83
CA ASN A 155 -19.57 1.20 5.60
C ASN A 155 -18.71 2.45 5.85
N ILE A 156 -17.43 2.25 6.14
CA ILE A 156 -16.42 3.30 6.27
C ILE A 156 -15.31 2.94 5.29
N ASP A 157 -15.28 3.61 4.15
CA ASP A 157 -14.20 3.45 3.19
C ASP A 157 -12.95 4.24 3.62
N TYR A 158 -11.83 4.02 2.93
CA TYR A 158 -10.54 4.59 3.30
C TYR A 158 -10.54 6.13 3.27
N SER A 159 -11.36 6.75 2.43
CA SER A 159 -11.47 8.22 2.35
C SER A 159 -12.14 8.84 3.57
N LYS A 160 -12.95 8.06 4.29
CA LYS A 160 -13.69 8.48 5.51
C LYS A 160 -12.99 8.04 6.80
N LYS A 161 -11.92 7.26 6.68
CA LYS A 161 -11.20 6.74 7.84
C LYS A 161 -10.28 7.82 8.41
N GLU A 162 -10.50 8.23 9.67
CA GLU A 162 -9.75 9.32 10.33
C GLU A 162 -8.24 9.06 10.42
N ASP A 163 -7.83 7.78 10.50
CA ASP A 163 -6.45 7.35 10.59
C ASP A 163 -5.87 6.85 9.25
N ALA A 164 -6.47 7.25 8.11
CA ALA A 164 -5.96 6.93 6.78
C ALA A 164 -4.63 7.64 6.51
N LYS A 165 -3.51 6.94 6.72
CA LYS A 165 -2.15 7.52 6.61
C LYS A 165 -1.70 7.82 5.17
N TYR A 166 -2.25 7.11 4.20
CA TYR A 166 -1.76 7.09 2.81
C TYR A 166 -2.83 7.51 1.80
N GLN A 167 -3.82 8.29 2.24
CA GLN A 167 -4.78 8.91 1.33
C GLN A 167 -4.11 10.11 0.63
N GLU A 168 -4.43 10.30 -0.65
CA GLU A 168 -3.87 11.36 -1.50
C GLU A 168 -2.34 11.34 -1.63
N GLU A 169 -1.73 10.15 -1.59
CA GLU A 169 -0.30 10.00 -1.84
C GLU A 169 0.08 10.59 -3.20
N LYS A 170 1.16 11.37 -3.20
CA LYS A 170 1.73 11.97 -4.42
C LYS A 170 3.01 11.27 -4.88
N GLY A 171 3.21 10.06 -4.38
CA GLY A 171 4.37 9.22 -4.64
C GLY A 171 5.56 9.49 -3.72
N GLY A 172 6.20 8.41 -3.26
CA GLY A 172 7.41 8.47 -2.46
C GLY A 172 7.19 8.65 -0.95
N GLU A 173 6.01 8.30 -0.45
CA GLU A 173 5.76 8.25 0.98
C GLU A 173 6.61 7.16 1.66
N VAL A 174 7.19 7.49 2.81
CA VAL A 174 7.86 6.53 3.67
C VAL A 174 6.90 6.01 4.74
N ALA A 175 7.35 5.04 5.56
CA ALA A 175 6.53 4.50 6.63
C ALA A 175 6.08 5.60 7.60
N LYS A 176 4.76 5.67 7.87
CA LYS A 176 4.12 6.62 8.77
C LYS A 176 3.62 5.94 10.05
N LEU A 177 4.37 4.96 10.57
CA LEU A 177 4.02 4.23 11.80
C LEU A 177 3.98 5.14 13.02
N TYR A 178 4.74 6.23 13.01
CA TYR A 178 4.74 7.25 14.06
C TYR A 178 3.39 7.97 14.23
N LEU A 179 2.47 7.86 13.24
CA LEU A 179 1.10 8.38 13.33
C LEU A 179 0.12 7.39 13.99
N ASP A 180 0.52 6.15 14.24
CA ASP A 180 -0.34 5.17 14.88
C ASP A 180 -0.60 5.56 16.35
N ARG A 181 -1.85 5.41 16.82
CA ARG A 181 -2.24 5.75 18.19
C ARG A 181 -1.38 5.02 19.22
N GLU A 182 -1.10 3.75 18.98
CA GLU A 182 -0.23 2.93 19.83
C GLU A 182 1.20 3.44 19.88
N PHE A 183 1.69 4.04 18.82
CA PHE A 183 3.01 4.62 18.78
C PHE A 183 3.10 5.91 19.62
N GLN A 184 2.10 6.78 19.55
CA GLN A 184 2.05 7.99 20.38
C GLN A 184 2.02 7.63 21.88
N GLU A 185 1.30 6.56 22.23
CA GLU A 185 1.25 6.04 23.58
C GLU A 185 2.59 5.39 23.99
N TYR A 186 3.19 4.59 23.12
CA TYR A 186 4.51 4.00 23.29
C TYR A 186 5.57 5.06 23.59
N ASN A 187 5.66 6.13 22.80
CA ASN A 187 6.61 7.21 23.01
C ASN A 187 6.40 7.91 24.35
N ARG A 188 5.15 8.19 24.72
CA ARG A 188 4.83 8.80 26.02
C ARG A 188 5.27 7.94 27.21
N LEU A 189 5.23 6.60 27.08
CA LEU A 189 5.65 5.66 28.10
C LEU A 189 7.18 5.44 28.10
N LYS A 190 7.80 5.46 26.91
CA LYS A 190 9.26 5.40 26.75
C LYS A 190 9.95 6.53 27.52
N ASP A 191 9.47 7.75 27.39
CA ASP A 191 9.98 8.92 28.08
C ASP A 191 9.83 8.81 29.61
N LYS A 192 8.88 7.99 30.09
CA LYS A 192 8.65 7.70 31.51
C LYS A 192 9.41 6.46 32.01
N GLY A 193 10.18 5.78 31.16
CA GLY A 193 10.89 4.54 31.52
C GLY A 193 9.99 3.31 31.71
N SER A 194 8.75 3.32 31.23
CA SER A 194 7.73 2.30 31.50
C SER A 194 7.28 1.53 30.25
N ILE A 195 8.23 1.06 29.43
CA ILE A 195 7.89 0.36 28.17
C ILE A 195 7.96 -1.17 28.23
N SER A 196 8.46 -1.76 29.32
CA SER A 196 8.45 -3.21 29.47
C SER A 196 7.02 -3.73 29.45
N ASN A 197 6.75 -4.67 28.55
CA ASN A 197 5.43 -5.30 28.35
C ASN A 197 4.31 -4.39 27.79
N PHE A 198 4.65 -3.21 27.24
CA PHE A 198 3.65 -2.28 26.69
C PHE A 198 2.69 -2.96 25.70
N PHE A 199 3.20 -3.67 24.71
CA PHE A 199 2.37 -4.31 23.69
C PHE A 199 1.52 -5.45 24.26
N GLU A 200 2.06 -6.25 25.17
CA GLU A 200 1.31 -7.33 25.82
C GLU A 200 0.18 -6.79 26.71
N GLN A 201 0.46 -5.72 27.46
CA GLN A 201 -0.56 -5.09 28.29
C GLN A 201 -1.65 -4.45 27.44
N ARG A 202 -1.27 -3.74 26.38
CA ARG A 202 -2.22 -3.15 25.43
C ARG A 202 -3.12 -4.19 24.76
N LEU A 203 -2.58 -5.34 24.38
CA LEU A 203 -3.40 -6.44 23.84
C LEU A 203 -4.45 -6.88 24.84
N ARG A 204 -4.08 -7.11 26.11
CA ARG A 204 -5.02 -7.48 27.19
C ARG A 204 -6.07 -6.42 27.45
N ASP A 205 -5.67 -5.14 27.49
CA ASP A 205 -6.56 -4.00 27.79
C ASP A 205 -7.55 -3.72 26.65
N ASN A 206 -7.23 -4.12 25.41
CA ASN A 206 -8.06 -3.93 24.23
C ASN A 206 -8.74 -5.22 23.73
N GLU A 207 -8.56 -6.34 24.42
CA GLU A 207 -9.24 -7.59 24.11
C GLU A 207 -10.74 -7.44 24.44
N LYS A 208 -11.54 -7.27 23.37
CA LYS A 208 -12.99 -7.15 23.46
C LYS A 208 -13.63 -8.21 22.58
N SER A 209 -14.70 -8.82 23.10
CA SER A 209 -15.54 -9.71 22.30
C SER A 209 -16.36 -8.91 21.27
N ILE A 210 -16.87 -9.57 20.25
CA ILE A 210 -17.82 -8.95 19.31
C ILE A 210 -19.05 -8.45 20.07
N ASP A 211 -19.43 -9.14 21.15
CA ASP A 211 -20.57 -8.78 22.00
C ASP A 211 -20.36 -7.48 22.77
N ASP A 212 -19.11 -7.14 23.09
CA ASP A 212 -18.76 -5.87 23.74
C ASP A 212 -18.70 -4.68 22.77
N ILE A 213 -18.55 -4.96 21.46
CA ILE A 213 -18.32 -3.94 20.43
C ILE A 213 -19.62 -3.58 19.70
N LEU A 214 -20.43 -4.58 19.38
CA LEU A 214 -21.62 -4.43 18.56
C LEU A 214 -22.88 -4.28 19.40
N SER A 215 -23.69 -3.25 19.12
CA SER A 215 -25.03 -3.14 19.66
C SER A 215 -25.94 -4.25 19.13
N ASP A 216 -27.03 -4.57 19.83
CA ASP A 216 -28.01 -5.56 19.41
C ASP A 216 -28.63 -5.24 18.04
N GLU A 217 -28.75 -3.96 17.70
CA GLU A 217 -29.21 -3.52 16.39
C GLU A 217 -28.17 -3.82 15.29
N GLN A 218 -26.91 -3.56 15.55
CA GLN A 218 -25.82 -3.87 14.61
C GLN A 218 -25.68 -5.39 14.40
N LYS A 219 -25.81 -6.20 15.48
CA LYS A 219 -25.80 -7.67 15.38
C LYS A 219 -26.95 -8.17 14.50
N ARG A 220 -28.18 -7.65 14.71
CA ARG A 220 -29.34 -8.02 13.88
C ARG A 220 -29.13 -7.67 12.41
N ASN A 221 -28.59 -6.47 12.11
CA ASN A 221 -28.32 -6.03 10.74
C ASN A 221 -27.26 -6.89 10.04
N LEU A 222 -26.34 -7.47 10.81
CA LEU A 222 -25.31 -8.41 10.32
C LEU A 222 -25.76 -9.88 10.32
N GLY A 223 -27.01 -10.17 10.75
CA GLY A 223 -27.53 -11.55 10.85
C GLY A 223 -26.88 -12.39 11.95
N LEU A 224 -26.22 -11.74 12.92
CA LEU A 224 -25.62 -12.39 14.09
C LEU A 224 -26.70 -12.65 15.14
N LYS A 225 -26.61 -13.81 15.84
CA LYS A 225 -27.51 -14.21 16.92
C LYS A 225 -26.94 -13.86 18.28
#